data_f78cbd52e443d5c940b6df546242cc0d
#
_entry.id   f78cbd52e443d5c940b6df546242cc0d
#
_cell.length_a   1.000
_cell.length_b   1.000
_cell.length_c   1.000
_cell.angle_alpha   90.00
_cell.angle_beta   90.00
_cell.angle_gamma   90.00
#
_symmetry.space_group_name_H-M   'P 1'
#
loop_
_entity.id
_entity.type
_entity.pdbx_description
1 polymer ?
#
loop_
_entity_poly.entity_id
_entity_poly.type
_entity_poly.pdbx_seq_one_letter_code
_entity_poly.pdbx_strand_id
1 'polypeptide(L)'
;MKSASGMTARWLQDNLLVQTRRSPMVVVLAGLDSSPIVEAALTDSALAEAVVLRFEPGCSAPCDALVWRLETASGQSLNKPGLLARYWHRRPYAMTVRLVQYLPGSTEPDILDEGTIGTRGPRAAFRSAVDRLAMRFVRDAALGRNRGPAAVPPAARARGLPGWLDHVHSTWHDRVMTEWWSLGSTNVSLQQVVSGGGLNGIRWYSPEVGRSYLADPFPWPGTGRILCEDMPLTDGVGRIVAVSEAEGHLSPPTSILEDGFHHSYPCTLQDGELVYCVPESTRRGATKVHRLCSDGTLVPICDVAPHARLADPTLFRWNGRYWLACTDLDLGGHDNLCLLHAAEVTGPWEPHARWPVKVDIRGARCAGMVFSTGGRLFRPGQDCAATYGAAIALHEVTTLTETEFRESLITVLRPDRTGPFPHGIHTLVHDGDRFWVDGKRFVLDTARLWHKLVNRAARMVSKAEVG
;
A
#
# COMPACT_ATOMS: atom_id res chain seq x y z
N MET A 1 -17.15 19.51 11.86
CA MET A 1 -16.41 18.25 11.70
C MET A 1 -17.40 17.10 11.85
N LYS A 2 -18.08 16.68 10.76
CA LYS A 2 -18.97 15.50 10.74
C LYS A 2 -18.27 14.43 9.92
N SER A 3 -18.18 13.26 10.50
CA SER A 3 -17.31 12.12 10.22
C SER A 3 -17.39 11.59 8.78
N ALA A 4 -16.22 11.42 8.17
CA ALA A 4 -16.02 10.71 6.91
C ALA A 4 -16.31 9.19 6.99
N SER A 5 -16.69 8.67 8.18
CA SER A 5 -16.99 7.26 8.41
C SER A 5 -18.34 6.79 7.84
N GLY A 6 -19.26 7.72 7.55
CA GLY A 6 -20.62 7.38 7.13
C GLY A 6 -20.77 7.02 5.64
N MET A 7 -19.83 7.43 4.78
CA MET A 7 -19.96 7.22 3.32
C MET A 7 -19.34 5.91 2.82
N THR A 8 -18.22 5.49 3.41
CA THR A 8 -17.63 4.17 3.14
C THR A 8 -18.53 3.02 3.61
N ALA A 9 -19.23 3.21 4.73
CA ALA A 9 -20.18 2.25 5.24
C ALA A 9 -21.41 2.10 4.31
N ARG A 10 -21.89 3.19 3.73
CA ARG A 10 -23.09 3.19 2.86
C ARG A 10 -22.83 2.56 1.51
N TRP A 11 -21.70 2.83 0.89
CA TRP A 11 -21.31 2.21 -0.38
C TRP A 11 -21.06 0.70 -0.21
N LEU A 12 -20.48 0.28 0.92
CA LEU A 12 -20.32 -1.13 1.29
C LEU A 12 -21.66 -1.80 1.62
N GLN A 13 -22.66 -1.08 2.16
CA GLN A 13 -24.00 -1.63 2.40
C GLN A 13 -24.77 -1.91 1.11
N ASP A 14 -24.67 -1.03 0.11
CA ASP A 14 -25.44 -1.17 -1.14
C ASP A 14 -24.94 -2.32 -2.03
N ASN A 15 -23.67 -2.76 -1.86
CA ASN A 15 -23.07 -3.87 -2.62
C ASN A 15 -23.00 -5.20 -1.85
N LEU A 16 -23.51 -5.27 -0.62
CA LEU A 16 -23.44 -6.44 0.27
C LEU A 16 -24.72 -7.29 0.30
N LEU A 17 -25.73 -6.98 -0.48
CA LEU A 17 -26.97 -7.75 -0.58
C LEU A 17 -26.81 -8.98 -1.48
N VAL A 18 -26.00 -9.96 -1.06
CA VAL A 18 -26.05 -11.33 -1.60
C VAL A 18 -26.28 -12.31 -0.45
N GLN A 19 -27.53 -12.70 -0.33
CA GLN A 19 -28.11 -13.91 0.26
C GLN A 19 -27.18 -14.81 1.11
N THR A 20 -27.41 -14.83 2.41
CA THR A 20 -27.25 -16.07 3.19
C THR A 20 -28.40 -16.17 4.20
N ARG A 21 -29.44 -16.93 3.89
CA ARG A 21 -30.37 -17.50 4.88
C ARG A 21 -29.64 -18.62 5.61
N ARG A 22 -28.89 -18.29 6.65
CA ARG A 22 -28.45 -19.25 7.67
C ARG A 22 -28.84 -18.69 9.03
N SER A 23 -29.23 -19.57 9.95
CA SER A 23 -29.47 -19.19 11.37
C SER A 23 -28.25 -18.46 11.89
N PRO A 24 -28.40 -17.38 12.67
CA PRO A 24 -27.27 -16.62 13.19
C PRO A 24 -26.36 -17.54 14.00
N MET A 25 -25.07 -17.51 13.66
CA MET A 25 -24.03 -18.30 14.34
C MET A 25 -23.63 -17.58 15.62
N VAL A 26 -23.67 -18.27 16.75
CA VAL A 26 -23.18 -17.71 18.03
C VAL A 26 -21.66 -17.86 18.07
N VAL A 27 -20.96 -16.74 18.12
CA VAL A 27 -19.49 -16.70 18.24
C VAL A 27 -19.12 -15.94 19.49
N VAL A 28 -18.25 -16.52 20.31
CA VAL A 28 -17.67 -15.86 21.48
C VAL A 28 -16.40 -15.15 21.02
N LEU A 29 -16.38 -13.80 21.10
CA LEU A 29 -15.15 -13.02 20.94
C LEU A 29 -14.41 -12.96 22.28
N ALA A 30 -13.41 -13.82 22.44
CA ALA A 30 -12.58 -13.81 23.62
C ALA A 30 -11.57 -12.67 23.55
N GLY A 31 -11.53 -11.90 24.62
CA GLY A 31 -10.42 -11.00 24.83
C GLY A 31 -10.58 -9.57 24.27
N LEU A 32 -11.79 -9.05 24.08
CA LEU A 32 -12.05 -7.66 23.72
C LEU A 32 -12.91 -7.01 24.84
N ASP A 33 -12.27 -6.45 25.86
CA ASP A 33 -12.98 -5.61 26.84
C ASP A 33 -13.30 -4.25 26.22
N SER A 34 -14.56 -3.83 26.27
CA SER A 34 -15.09 -2.45 26.05
C SER A 34 -14.24 -1.52 25.17
N SER A 35 -13.73 -2.03 24.06
CA SER A 35 -12.99 -1.21 23.08
C SER A 35 -13.97 -0.61 22.06
N PRO A 36 -13.66 0.52 21.41
CA PRO A 36 -14.43 1.06 20.31
C PRO A 36 -14.71 0.06 19.18
N ILE A 37 -13.89 -1.00 19.09
CA ILE A 37 -14.05 -2.13 18.17
C ILE A 37 -15.34 -2.90 18.47
N VAL A 38 -15.58 -3.18 19.73
CA VAL A 38 -16.75 -3.91 20.21
C VAL A 38 -18.01 -3.12 19.96
N GLU A 39 -18.00 -1.81 20.30
CA GLU A 39 -19.16 -0.93 20.09
C GLU A 39 -19.47 -0.78 18.57
N ALA A 40 -18.46 -0.63 17.74
CA ALA A 40 -18.65 -0.55 16.30
C ALA A 40 -19.16 -1.88 15.69
N ALA A 41 -18.69 -3.04 16.19
CA ALA A 41 -19.18 -4.35 15.75
C ALA A 41 -20.64 -4.58 16.15
N LEU A 42 -21.06 -4.13 17.34
CA LEU A 42 -22.43 -4.26 17.82
C LEU A 42 -23.41 -3.34 17.10
N THR A 43 -22.94 -2.24 16.51
CA THR A 43 -23.75 -1.28 15.75
C THR A 43 -23.81 -1.57 14.25
N ASP A 44 -23.00 -2.51 13.74
CA ASP A 44 -23.03 -2.93 12.33
C ASP A 44 -24.23 -3.88 12.10
N SER A 45 -25.28 -3.38 11.42
CA SER A 45 -26.49 -4.15 11.15
C SER A 45 -26.25 -5.43 10.35
N ALA A 46 -25.26 -5.45 9.46
CA ALA A 46 -24.90 -6.64 8.70
C ALA A 46 -24.28 -7.74 9.57
N LEU A 47 -23.53 -7.36 10.60
CA LEU A 47 -23.00 -8.30 11.61
C LEU A 47 -24.10 -8.85 12.52
N ALA A 48 -25.05 -8.00 12.93
CA ALA A 48 -26.14 -8.41 13.82
C ALA A 48 -27.07 -9.45 13.19
N GLU A 49 -27.22 -9.46 11.88
CA GLU A 49 -28.00 -10.48 11.16
C GLU A 49 -27.26 -11.79 10.91
N ALA A 50 -25.92 -11.72 10.81
CA ALA A 50 -25.09 -12.88 10.47
C ALA A 50 -24.56 -13.64 11.68
N VAL A 51 -24.27 -12.96 12.79
CA VAL A 51 -23.57 -13.51 13.95
C VAL A 51 -24.05 -12.88 15.27
N VAL A 52 -24.33 -13.70 16.26
CA VAL A 52 -24.50 -13.23 17.65
C VAL A 52 -23.13 -13.23 18.31
N LEU A 53 -22.56 -12.06 18.53
CA LEU A 53 -21.27 -11.88 19.21
C LEU A 53 -21.49 -11.84 20.72
N ARG A 54 -20.81 -12.73 21.46
CA ARG A 54 -20.69 -12.66 22.92
C ARG A 54 -19.27 -12.31 23.30
N PHE A 55 -19.11 -11.33 24.18
CA PHE A 55 -17.79 -10.89 24.65
C PHE A 55 -17.59 -11.46 26.06
N GLU A 56 -16.64 -12.36 26.20
CA GLU A 56 -16.27 -12.92 27.52
C GLU A 56 -14.79 -12.58 27.81
N PRO A 57 -14.54 -11.67 28.77
CA PRO A 57 -13.18 -11.43 29.25
C PRO A 57 -12.63 -12.71 29.90
N GLY A 58 -11.50 -13.18 29.42
CA GLY A 58 -10.77 -14.24 30.11
C GLY A 58 -11.19 -15.68 29.78
N CYS A 59 -11.99 -15.93 28.73
CA CYS A 59 -12.26 -17.28 28.28
C CYS A 59 -10.95 -17.96 27.83
N SER A 60 -10.44 -18.86 28.66
CA SER A 60 -9.39 -19.81 28.28
C SER A 60 -10.11 -21.05 27.73
N ALA A 61 -9.95 -21.34 26.42
CA ALA A 61 -10.52 -22.57 25.85
C ALA A 61 -10.12 -23.82 26.70
N PRO A 62 -10.97 -24.88 26.77
CA PRO A 62 -12.01 -25.20 25.81
C PRO A 62 -13.42 -24.92 26.35
N CYS A 63 -14.19 -24.14 25.64
CA CYS A 63 -15.63 -24.01 25.87
C CYS A 63 -16.39 -24.80 24.79
N ASP A 64 -17.65 -25.16 25.08
CA ASP A 64 -18.51 -25.87 24.12
C ASP A 64 -19.02 -24.92 23.00
N ALA A 65 -18.44 -23.77 22.87
CA ALA A 65 -18.77 -22.74 21.88
C ALA A 65 -17.64 -22.49 20.88
N LEU A 66 -18.00 -21.98 19.69
CA LEU A 66 -17.06 -21.47 18.72
C LEU A 66 -16.44 -20.17 19.24
N VAL A 67 -15.12 -20.12 19.35
CA VAL A 67 -14.40 -18.96 19.88
C VAL A 67 -13.51 -18.35 18.83
N TRP A 68 -13.70 -17.06 18.58
CA TRP A 68 -12.76 -16.23 17.79
C TRP A 68 -11.88 -15.41 18.72
N ARG A 69 -10.60 -15.37 18.42
CA ARG A 69 -9.62 -14.59 19.19
C ARG A 69 -8.71 -13.80 18.27
N LEU A 70 -8.50 -12.53 18.63
CA LEU A 70 -7.51 -11.68 17.98
C LEU A 70 -6.17 -11.82 18.69
N GLU A 71 -5.13 -12.17 17.96
CA GLU A 71 -3.80 -12.40 18.52
C GLU A 71 -2.67 -11.95 17.59
N THR A 72 -1.47 -11.87 18.14
CA THR A 72 -0.24 -11.66 17.37
C THR A 72 0.19 -12.97 16.70
N ALA A 73 1.14 -12.89 15.76
CA ALA A 73 1.76 -14.07 15.15
C ALA A 73 2.39 -15.05 16.17
N SER A 74 2.72 -14.57 17.38
CA SER A 74 3.26 -15.39 18.48
C SER A 74 2.16 -15.93 19.42
N GLY A 75 0.89 -15.87 19.05
CA GLY A 75 -0.24 -16.38 19.82
C GLY A 75 -0.60 -15.55 21.06
N GLN A 76 -0.09 -14.31 21.19
CA GLN A 76 -0.44 -13.46 22.31
C GLN A 76 -1.73 -12.70 22.00
N SER A 77 -2.76 -12.84 22.87
CA SER A 77 -4.01 -12.10 22.74
C SER A 77 -3.76 -10.60 22.70
N LEU A 78 -4.43 -9.89 21.79
CA LEU A 78 -4.32 -8.42 21.67
C LEU A 78 -4.78 -7.68 22.95
N ASN A 79 -5.57 -8.32 23.79
CA ASN A 79 -6.02 -7.77 25.08
C ASN A 79 -4.99 -7.85 26.19
N LYS A 80 -3.88 -8.53 25.97
CA LYS A 80 -2.85 -8.59 27.00
C LYS A 80 -2.43 -7.16 27.39
N PRO A 81 -2.58 -6.77 28.68
CA PRO A 81 -2.28 -5.42 29.11
C PRO A 81 -0.87 -4.98 28.69
N GLY A 82 -0.79 -3.80 28.10
CA GLY A 82 0.48 -3.23 27.63
C GLY A 82 1.11 -3.90 26.40
N LEU A 83 0.46 -4.89 25.75
CA LEU A 83 1.02 -5.57 24.57
C LEU A 83 1.29 -4.57 23.44
N LEU A 84 0.28 -3.81 23.01
CA LEU A 84 0.41 -2.82 21.94
C LEU A 84 1.40 -1.71 22.29
N ALA A 85 1.44 -1.29 23.57
CA ALA A 85 2.45 -0.33 24.04
C ALA A 85 3.87 -0.91 23.88
N ARG A 86 4.07 -2.18 24.24
CA ARG A 86 5.38 -2.85 24.07
C ARG A 86 5.79 -2.96 22.61
N TYR A 87 4.84 -3.32 21.70
CA TYR A 87 5.12 -3.35 20.26
C TYR A 87 5.49 -1.94 19.76
N TRP A 88 4.74 -0.92 20.14
CA TRP A 88 5.05 0.44 19.77
C TRP A 88 6.39 0.94 20.33
N HIS A 89 6.72 0.60 21.58
CA HIS A 89 8.02 0.97 22.18
C HIS A 89 9.21 0.18 21.62
N ARG A 90 9.05 -1.10 21.37
CA ARG A 90 10.12 -1.94 20.78
C ARG A 90 10.30 -1.70 19.29
N ARG A 91 9.29 -1.15 18.64
CA ARG A 91 9.24 -0.83 17.20
C ARG A 91 9.86 -1.91 16.32
N PRO A 92 9.40 -3.17 16.38
CA PRO A 92 9.60 -4.04 15.23
C PRO A 92 8.97 -3.30 14.05
N TYR A 93 9.59 -3.26 12.89
CA TYR A 93 9.08 -2.47 11.76
C TYR A 93 7.64 -2.82 11.41
N ALA A 94 7.21 -4.02 11.72
CA ALA A 94 5.87 -4.50 11.45
C ALA A 94 5.32 -5.39 12.59
N MET A 95 4.00 -5.42 12.72
CA MET A 95 3.27 -6.28 13.63
C MET A 95 2.23 -7.07 12.84
N THR A 96 2.25 -8.39 12.97
CA THR A 96 1.24 -9.27 12.39
C THR A 96 0.13 -9.50 13.41
N VAL A 97 -1.11 -9.31 12.95
CA VAL A 97 -2.36 -9.57 13.68
C VAL A 97 -3.07 -10.71 12.98
N ARG A 98 -3.63 -11.64 13.77
CA ARG A 98 -4.42 -12.79 13.31
C ARG A 98 -5.80 -12.78 13.95
N LEU A 99 -6.79 -13.15 13.18
CA LEU A 99 -8.04 -13.67 13.71
C LEU A 99 -7.97 -15.20 13.65
N VAL A 100 -8.08 -15.84 14.78
CA VAL A 100 -8.05 -17.31 14.90
C VAL A 100 -9.37 -17.83 15.43
N GLN A 101 -9.72 -19.05 15.02
CA GLN A 101 -10.92 -19.75 15.43
C GLN A 101 -10.53 -21.01 16.20
N TYR A 102 -11.15 -21.20 17.37
CA TYR A 102 -11.10 -22.44 18.11
C TYR A 102 -12.44 -23.14 17.96
N LEU A 103 -12.42 -24.37 17.46
CA LEU A 103 -13.60 -25.22 17.44
C LEU A 103 -13.88 -25.80 18.87
N PRO A 104 -15.13 -26.14 19.21
CA PRO A 104 -15.47 -26.74 20.49
C PRO A 104 -14.57 -27.95 20.80
N GLY A 105 -13.92 -27.92 21.97
CA GLY A 105 -13.00 -28.97 22.40
C GLY A 105 -11.61 -29.00 21.74
N SER A 106 -11.32 -28.10 20.80
CA SER A 106 -10.00 -27.97 20.15
C SER A 106 -9.07 -27.02 20.91
N THR A 107 -7.80 -27.42 21.05
CA THR A 107 -6.72 -26.55 21.56
C THR A 107 -5.91 -25.89 20.44
N GLU A 108 -6.05 -26.38 19.20
CA GLU A 108 -5.35 -25.85 18.03
C GLU A 108 -6.29 -24.89 17.28
N PRO A 109 -5.84 -23.66 17.02
CA PRO A 109 -6.65 -22.69 16.30
C PRO A 109 -6.48 -22.79 14.79
N ASP A 110 -7.58 -22.59 14.07
CA ASP A 110 -7.56 -22.27 12.64
C ASP A 110 -7.35 -20.76 12.43
N ILE A 111 -6.44 -20.38 11.54
CA ILE A 111 -6.24 -18.98 11.17
C ILE A 111 -7.30 -18.62 10.14
N LEU A 112 -8.26 -17.76 10.54
CA LEU A 112 -9.29 -17.25 9.65
C LEU A 112 -8.77 -16.12 8.78
N ASP A 113 -7.96 -15.22 9.37
CA ASP A 113 -7.41 -14.08 8.65
C ASP A 113 -6.09 -13.60 9.28
N GLU A 114 -5.22 -13.04 8.45
CA GLU A 114 -3.94 -12.51 8.88
C GLU A 114 -3.62 -11.22 8.12
N GLY A 115 -3.04 -10.23 8.81
CA GLY A 115 -2.54 -9.00 8.22
C GLY A 115 -1.36 -8.42 8.98
N THR A 116 -0.52 -7.69 8.27
CA THR A 116 0.69 -7.09 8.83
C THR A 116 0.69 -5.59 8.62
N ILE A 117 0.76 -4.85 9.72
CA ILE A 117 0.75 -3.39 9.75
C ILE A 117 2.07 -2.82 10.28
N GLY A 118 2.38 -1.58 9.91
CA GLY A 118 3.55 -0.87 10.41
C GLY A 118 3.40 -0.41 11.85
N THR A 119 4.51 -0.40 12.58
CA THR A 119 4.53 0.09 13.97
C THR A 119 5.07 1.52 14.07
N ARG A 120 5.48 2.13 12.96
CA ARG A 120 5.99 3.49 12.91
C ARG A 120 4.88 4.54 13.06
N GLY A 121 5.27 5.76 13.42
CA GLY A 121 4.34 6.86 13.61
C GLY A 121 3.84 7.05 15.04
N PRO A 122 2.87 7.95 15.25
CA PRO A 122 2.27 8.20 16.56
C PRO A 122 1.57 6.96 17.12
N ARG A 123 1.64 6.76 18.45
CA ARG A 123 0.99 5.63 19.13
C ARG A 123 -0.51 5.52 18.84
N ALA A 124 -1.19 6.66 18.74
CA ALA A 124 -2.61 6.69 18.43
C ALA A 124 -2.91 6.17 17.01
N ALA A 125 -2.09 6.52 16.02
CA ALA A 125 -2.23 6.04 14.64
C ALA A 125 -1.98 4.54 14.54
N PHE A 126 -0.94 4.02 15.22
CA PHE A 126 -0.69 2.59 15.31
C PHE A 126 -1.87 1.84 15.96
N ARG A 127 -2.37 2.33 17.10
CA ARG A 127 -3.54 1.75 17.75
C ARG A 127 -4.76 1.71 16.82
N SER A 128 -5.06 2.82 16.16
CA SER A 128 -6.16 2.90 15.20
C SER A 128 -6.00 1.94 14.02
N ALA A 129 -4.77 1.70 13.54
CA ALA A 129 -4.52 0.71 12.48
C ALA A 129 -4.80 -0.72 12.94
N VAL A 130 -4.38 -1.09 14.17
CA VAL A 130 -4.73 -2.39 14.77
C VAL A 130 -6.24 -2.55 14.89
N ASP A 131 -6.92 -1.53 15.40
CA ASP A 131 -8.36 -1.55 15.65
C ASP A 131 -9.14 -1.71 14.32
N ARG A 132 -8.79 -0.96 13.28
CA ARG A 132 -9.41 -1.11 11.93
C ARG A 132 -9.20 -2.51 11.35
N LEU A 133 -7.98 -3.04 11.46
CA LEU A 133 -7.67 -4.37 10.94
C LEU A 133 -8.46 -5.46 11.68
N ALA A 134 -8.52 -5.38 13.01
CA ALA A 134 -9.25 -6.31 13.85
C ALA A 134 -10.76 -6.33 13.51
N MET A 135 -11.38 -5.15 13.41
CA MET A 135 -12.78 -5.02 13.01
C MET A 135 -13.07 -5.66 11.68
N ARG A 136 -12.20 -5.40 10.73
CA ARG A 136 -12.35 -5.94 9.40
C ARG A 136 -12.25 -7.47 9.40
N PHE A 137 -11.31 -8.07 10.10
CA PHE A 137 -11.19 -9.52 10.19
C PHE A 137 -12.45 -10.16 10.76
N VAL A 138 -12.98 -9.61 11.84
CA VAL A 138 -14.23 -10.07 12.45
C VAL A 138 -15.39 -9.98 11.47
N ARG A 139 -15.51 -8.88 10.76
CA ARG A 139 -16.55 -8.67 9.76
C ARG A 139 -16.42 -9.64 8.57
N ASP A 140 -15.23 -9.76 8.00
CA ASP A 140 -14.96 -10.64 6.86
C ASP A 140 -15.23 -12.11 7.23
N ALA A 141 -14.84 -12.52 8.43
CA ALA A 141 -15.12 -13.87 8.92
C ALA A 141 -16.63 -14.12 9.17
N ALA A 142 -17.36 -13.15 9.74
CA ALA A 142 -18.80 -13.27 9.95
C ALA A 142 -19.56 -13.40 8.63
N LEU A 143 -19.05 -12.78 7.55
CA LEU A 143 -19.64 -12.87 6.22
C LEU A 143 -19.08 -14.05 5.37
N GLY A 144 -18.24 -14.92 5.96
CA GLY A 144 -17.61 -16.04 5.26
C GLY A 144 -16.58 -15.61 4.20
N ARG A 145 -15.98 -14.41 4.36
CA ARG A 145 -15.04 -13.79 3.40
C ARG A 145 -13.59 -13.80 3.91
N ASN A 146 -13.29 -14.58 4.92
CA ASN A 146 -11.95 -14.73 5.48
C ASN A 146 -10.94 -15.23 4.43
N ARG A 147 -9.69 -14.77 4.53
CA ARG A 147 -8.62 -15.05 3.56
C ARG A 147 -7.78 -16.26 3.93
N GLY A 148 -7.83 -16.68 5.18
CA GLY A 148 -6.90 -17.67 5.71
C GLY A 148 -5.52 -17.09 6.04
N PRO A 149 -4.55 -17.94 6.38
CA PRO A 149 -3.19 -17.50 6.66
C PRO A 149 -2.55 -16.89 5.43
N ALA A 150 -1.90 -15.73 5.59
CA ALA A 150 -1.08 -15.16 4.54
C ALA A 150 0.24 -15.97 4.45
N ALA A 151 0.73 -16.21 3.24
CA ALA A 151 2.08 -16.73 3.03
C ALA A 151 3.10 -15.61 3.34
N VAL A 152 3.35 -15.36 4.62
CA VAL A 152 4.15 -14.24 5.09
C VAL A 152 5.54 -14.73 5.45
N PRO A 153 6.61 -14.21 4.81
CA PRO A 153 7.96 -14.44 5.31
C PRO A 153 8.11 -13.82 6.71
N PRO A 154 8.89 -14.45 7.60
CA PRO A 154 9.14 -13.90 8.92
C PRO A 154 9.70 -12.48 8.80
N ALA A 155 9.15 -11.56 9.60
CA ALA A 155 9.63 -10.19 9.65
C ALA A 155 11.13 -10.19 9.89
N ALA A 156 11.89 -9.49 9.05
CA ALA A 156 13.31 -9.29 9.28
C ALA A 156 13.47 -8.70 10.69
N ARG A 157 14.24 -9.38 11.56
CA ARG A 157 14.48 -8.90 12.91
C ARG A 157 15.14 -7.52 12.81
N ALA A 158 14.42 -6.50 13.25
CA ALA A 158 14.99 -5.18 13.38
C ALA A 158 16.17 -5.26 14.36
N ARG A 159 17.38 -5.05 13.87
CA ARG A 159 18.50 -4.67 14.72
C ARG A 159 18.35 -3.17 14.98
N GLY A 160 17.49 -2.81 15.92
CA GLY A 160 17.18 -1.42 16.25
C GLY A 160 17.79 -1.02 17.59
N LEU A 161 18.09 0.26 17.70
CA LEU A 161 18.31 0.98 18.95
C LEU A 161 17.09 0.79 19.88
N PRO A 162 17.22 0.92 21.20
CA PRO A 162 16.06 0.94 22.10
C PRO A 162 14.99 1.91 21.59
N GLY A 163 13.72 1.52 21.64
CA GLY A 163 12.62 2.18 20.92
C GLY A 163 12.48 3.69 21.13
N TRP A 164 12.93 4.25 22.26
CA TRP A 164 12.94 5.69 22.47
C TRP A 164 14.07 6.40 21.69
N LEU A 165 15.27 5.77 21.59
CA LEU A 165 16.39 6.28 20.78
C LEU A 165 16.04 6.21 19.27
N ASP A 166 15.39 5.14 18.83
CA ASP A 166 14.89 5.02 17.47
C ASP A 166 13.81 6.07 17.16
N HIS A 167 12.96 6.39 18.14
CA HIS A 167 11.98 7.48 18.00
C HIS A 167 12.64 8.86 17.90
N VAL A 168 13.61 9.16 18.74
CA VAL A 168 14.36 10.41 18.66
C VAL A 168 15.12 10.48 17.34
N HIS A 169 15.79 9.41 16.96
CA HIS A 169 16.54 9.33 15.71
C HIS A 169 15.59 9.48 14.48
N SER A 170 14.48 8.73 14.42
CA SER A 170 13.53 8.85 13.31
C SER A 170 12.89 10.23 13.25
N THR A 171 12.50 10.81 14.40
CA THR A 171 11.91 12.15 14.44
C THR A 171 12.92 13.23 14.01
N TRP A 172 14.18 13.07 14.35
CA TRP A 172 15.24 13.99 13.93
C TRP A 172 15.56 13.80 12.45
N HIS A 173 15.71 12.55 12.01
CA HIS A 173 15.90 12.19 10.61
C HIS A 173 14.80 12.78 9.71
N ASP A 174 13.53 12.57 10.06
CA ASP A 174 12.38 13.07 9.28
C ASP A 174 12.25 14.61 9.27
N ARG A 175 12.99 15.29 10.17
CA ARG A 175 13.04 16.77 10.23
C ARG A 175 14.12 17.39 9.38
N VAL A 176 15.22 16.68 9.18
CA VAL A 176 16.43 17.25 8.56
C VAL A 176 16.81 16.58 7.24
N MET A 177 16.30 15.35 7.01
CA MET A 177 16.52 14.60 5.78
C MET A 177 15.28 14.64 4.91
N THR A 178 15.48 14.67 3.60
CA THR A 178 14.43 14.46 2.61
C THR A 178 14.75 13.25 1.73
N GLU A 179 13.73 12.60 1.21
CA GLU A 179 13.91 11.54 0.22
C GLU A 179 14.30 12.15 -1.12
N TRP A 180 15.32 11.59 -1.72
CA TRP A 180 15.77 11.92 -3.07
C TRP A 180 15.71 10.68 -3.92
N TRP A 181 14.95 10.73 -5.00
CA TRP A 181 14.78 9.62 -5.91
C TRP A 181 15.51 9.84 -7.23
N SER A 182 15.78 8.78 -7.96
CA SER A 182 16.34 8.82 -9.31
C SER A 182 15.92 7.60 -10.10
N LEU A 183 15.73 7.79 -11.39
CA LEU A 183 15.48 6.67 -12.31
C LEU A 183 16.74 5.85 -12.52
N GLY A 184 16.53 4.56 -12.71
CA GLY A 184 17.56 3.60 -13.09
C GLY A 184 17.02 2.55 -14.03
N SER A 185 17.90 1.91 -14.79
CA SER A 185 17.56 0.76 -15.63
C SER A 185 18.56 -0.36 -15.52
N THR A 186 18.12 -1.58 -15.79
CA THR A 186 18.98 -2.77 -15.83
C THR A 186 18.49 -3.75 -16.89
N ASN A 187 19.42 -4.45 -17.53
CA ASN A 187 19.13 -5.45 -18.57
C ASN A 187 19.10 -6.88 -18.00
N VAL A 188 18.80 -7.06 -16.71
CA VAL A 188 18.55 -8.39 -16.16
C VAL A 188 17.36 -9.02 -16.87
N SER A 189 17.44 -10.32 -17.17
CA SER A 189 16.36 -10.99 -17.86
C SER A 189 15.12 -11.13 -16.98
N LEU A 190 13.94 -11.10 -17.61
CA LEU A 190 12.67 -11.35 -16.93
C LEU A 190 12.69 -12.69 -16.18
N GLN A 191 13.25 -13.75 -16.80
CA GLN A 191 13.40 -15.07 -16.18
C GLN A 191 14.25 -15.02 -14.91
N GLN A 192 15.33 -14.25 -14.89
CA GLN A 192 16.15 -14.08 -13.68
C GLN A 192 15.34 -13.48 -12.53
N VAL A 193 14.57 -12.43 -12.81
CA VAL A 193 13.76 -11.75 -11.78
C VAL A 193 12.67 -12.67 -11.24
N VAL A 194 11.90 -13.35 -12.10
CA VAL A 194 10.81 -14.26 -11.67
C VAL A 194 11.30 -15.56 -11.04
N SER A 195 12.58 -15.90 -11.21
CA SER A 195 13.23 -17.02 -10.52
C SER A 195 13.81 -16.64 -9.15
N GLY A 196 13.58 -15.42 -8.68
CA GLY A 196 14.07 -14.93 -7.39
C GLY A 196 15.47 -14.30 -7.46
N GLY A 197 15.99 -14.03 -8.66
CA GLY A 197 17.23 -13.27 -8.84
C GLY A 197 17.06 -11.79 -8.50
N GLY A 198 18.19 -11.15 -8.14
CA GLY A 198 18.22 -9.71 -7.83
C GLY A 198 18.34 -8.83 -9.08
N LEU A 199 18.22 -7.53 -8.86
CA LEU A 199 18.49 -6.50 -9.85
C LEU A 199 19.98 -6.11 -9.75
N ASN A 200 20.77 -6.57 -10.70
CA ASN A 200 22.20 -6.27 -10.75
C ASN A 200 22.51 -5.27 -11.86
N GLY A 201 23.59 -4.49 -11.70
CA GLY A 201 24.08 -3.60 -12.74
C GLY A 201 23.11 -2.47 -13.09
N ILE A 202 22.41 -1.93 -12.11
CA ILE A 202 21.51 -0.80 -12.34
C ILE A 202 22.32 0.42 -12.75
N ARG A 203 22.02 0.97 -13.92
CA ARG A 203 22.51 2.26 -14.38
C ARG A 203 21.58 3.35 -13.84
N TRP A 204 22.12 4.27 -13.07
CA TRP A 204 21.39 5.42 -12.51
C TRP A 204 21.59 6.66 -13.38
N TYR A 205 20.51 7.43 -13.64
CA TYR A 205 20.51 8.53 -14.61
C TYR A 205 20.68 9.93 -13.99
N SER A 206 20.34 10.12 -12.73
CA SER A 206 20.45 11.42 -12.07
C SER A 206 21.04 11.23 -10.67
N PRO A 207 22.34 10.88 -10.54
CA PRO A 207 22.94 10.60 -9.25
C PRO A 207 23.16 11.88 -8.39
N GLU A 208 23.14 13.07 -8.99
CA GLU A 208 23.38 14.32 -8.30
C GLU A 208 22.07 14.93 -7.77
N VAL A 209 22.16 15.64 -6.62
CA VAL A 209 21.02 16.35 -6.03
C VAL A 209 20.79 17.64 -6.79
N GLY A 210 19.61 17.77 -7.42
CA GLY A 210 19.20 18.95 -8.19
C GLY A 210 18.08 19.75 -7.53
N ARG A 211 17.29 20.43 -8.34
CA ARG A 211 16.10 21.19 -7.90
C ARG A 211 14.84 20.33 -7.85
N SER A 212 14.82 19.24 -8.59
CA SER A 212 13.76 18.24 -8.61
C SER A 212 14.38 16.85 -8.72
N TYR A 213 13.60 15.83 -8.43
CA TYR A 213 13.96 14.45 -8.68
C TYR A 213 12.93 13.76 -9.58
N LEU A 214 13.34 12.66 -10.22
CA LEU A 214 12.47 11.81 -11.02
C LEU A 214 12.23 10.49 -10.30
N ALA A 215 10.96 10.04 -10.31
CA ALA A 215 10.50 8.79 -9.72
C ALA A 215 9.42 8.13 -10.59
N ASP A 216 8.98 6.94 -10.24
CA ASP A 216 7.86 6.23 -10.87
C ASP A 216 7.97 6.10 -12.39
N PRO A 217 9.02 5.42 -12.93
CA PRO A 217 9.16 5.25 -14.36
C PRO A 217 8.13 4.29 -14.94
N PHE A 218 7.44 4.70 -16.01
CA PHE A 218 6.59 3.85 -16.84
C PHE A 218 6.87 4.07 -18.31
N PRO A 219 6.95 3.02 -19.15
CA PRO A 219 7.22 3.18 -20.56
C PRO A 219 6.06 3.90 -21.26
N TRP A 220 6.38 4.72 -22.23
CA TRP A 220 5.41 5.18 -23.20
C TRP A 220 5.51 4.27 -24.43
N PRO A 221 4.65 3.26 -24.54
CA PRO A 221 4.79 2.23 -25.55
C PRO A 221 4.88 2.78 -26.98
N GLY A 222 5.78 2.19 -27.78
CA GLY A 222 5.95 2.56 -29.18
C GLY A 222 6.77 3.84 -29.44
N THR A 223 7.23 4.55 -28.39
CA THR A 223 7.95 5.83 -28.55
C THR A 223 9.40 5.82 -28.08
N GLY A 224 9.82 4.80 -27.30
CA GLY A 224 11.11 4.78 -26.62
C GLY A 224 11.25 5.82 -25.50
N ARG A 225 10.13 6.49 -25.10
CA ARG A 225 10.09 7.45 -24.01
C ARG A 225 9.58 6.80 -22.72
N ILE A 226 9.91 7.42 -21.60
CA ILE A 226 9.46 7.03 -20.25
C ILE A 226 8.65 8.18 -19.67
N LEU A 227 7.43 7.88 -19.18
CA LEU A 227 6.68 8.75 -18.31
C LEU A 227 7.20 8.56 -16.89
N CYS A 228 7.31 9.65 -16.13
CA CYS A 228 7.72 9.59 -14.74
C CYS A 228 7.18 10.79 -13.96
N GLU A 229 7.24 10.70 -12.64
CA GLU A 229 7.04 11.86 -11.77
C GLU A 229 8.27 12.75 -11.81
N ASP A 230 8.09 14.05 -12.00
CA ASP A 230 9.06 15.10 -11.68
C ASP A 230 8.58 15.82 -10.43
N MET A 231 9.33 15.70 -9.34
CA MET A 231 9.00 16.28 -8.03
C MET A 231 9.92 17.45 -7.71
N PRO A 232 9.46 18.70 -7.91
CA PRO A 232 10.21 19.87 -7.50
C PRO A 232 10.31 19.96 -5.96
N LEU A 233 11.50 20.31 -5.46
CA LEU A 233 11.71 20.52 -4.02
C LEU A 233 11.16 21.87 -3.53
N THR A 234 10.84 22.77 -4.45
CA THR A 234 10.41 24.14 -4.15
C THR A 234 8.98 24.21 -3.61
N ASP A 235 8.06 23.53 -4.26
CA ASP A 235 6.63 23.50 -3.92
C ASP A 235 6.14 22.12 -3.45
N GLY A 236 6.86 21.04 -3.79
CA GLY A 236 6.51 19.68 -3.41
C GLY A 236 5.27 19.17 -4.14
N VAL A 237 4.96 19.71 -5.34
CA VAL A 237 3.85 19.29 -6.18
C VAL A 237 4.41 18.50 -7.36
N GLY A 238 4.25 17.17 -7.35
CA GLY A 238 4.68 16.29 -8.42
C GLY A 238 3.86 16.50 -9.69
N ARG A 239 4.49 16.34 -10.84
CA ARG A 239 3.88 16.43 -12.17
C ARG A 239 4.35 15.26 -13.04
N ILE A 240 3.56 14.89 -14.03
CA ILE A 240 3.96 13.84 -14.98
C ILE A 240 4.73 14.49 -16.14
N VAL A 241 5.91 13.95 -16.38
CA VAL A 241 6.78 14.34 -17.48
C VAL A 241 7.17 13.12 -18.32
N ALA A 242 7.62 13.37 -19.54
CA ALA A 242 8.22 12.36 -20.39
C ALA A 242 9.70 12.66 -20.62
N VAL A 243 10.54 11.65 -20.55
CA VAL A 243 11.96 11.69 -20.85
C VAL A 243 12.31 10.59 -21.86
N SER A 244 13.41 10.77 -22.58
CA SER A 244 14.01 9.74 -23.44
C SER A 244 15.41 9.40 -22.92
N GLU A 245 15.84 8.15 -23.05
CA GLU A 245 17.19 7.74 -22.74
C GLU A 245 18.01 7.63 -24.02
N ALA A 246 19.15 8.28 -24.05
CA ALA A 246 20.12 8.16 -25.12
C ALA A 246 21.53 8.21 -24.54
N GLU A 247 22.39 7.29 -24.96
CA GLU A 247 23.82 7.21 -24.58
C GLU A 247 24.05 7.24 -23.05
N GLY A 248 23.08 6.74 -22.27
CA GLY A 248 23.17 6.71 -20.81
C GLY A 248 22.76 8.01 -20.11
N HIS A 249 22.11 8.93 -20.83
CA HIS A 249 21.60 10.18 -20.30
C HIS A 249 20.10 10.30 -20.57
N LEU A 250 19.39 10.98 -19.69
CA LEU A 250 17.99 11.35 -19.92
C LEU A 250 17.92 12.71 -20.61
N SER A 251 16.99 12.83 -21.56
CA SER A 251 16.63 14.13 -22.16
C SER A 251 16.07 15.07 -21.11
N PRO A 252 16.06 16.38 -21.37
CA PRO A 252 15.26 17.31 -20.57
C PRO A 252 13.79 16.84 -20.47
N PRO A 253 13.15 16.93 -19.28
CA PRO A 253 11.76 16.54 -19.11
C PRO A 253 10.81 17.38 -19.97
N THR A 254 9.82 16.72 -20.59
CA THR A 254 8.72 17.37 -21.30
C THR A 254 7.44 17.19 -20.49
N SER A 255 6.74 18.27 -20.13
CA SER A 255 5.51 18.20 -19.34
C SER A 255 4.39 17.45 -20.09
N ILE A 256 3.72 16.55 -19.38
CA ILE A 256 2.58 15.74 -19.87
C ILE A 256 1.32 16.12 -19.08
N LEU A 257 1.43 16.21 -17.74
CA LEU A 257 0.31 16.58 -16.86
C LEU A 257 0.81 17.47 -15.73
N GLU A 258 0.34 18.71 -15.73
CA GLU A 258 0.66 19.73 -14.74
C GLU A 258 -0.55 20.70 -14.64
N ASP A 259 -1.35 20.54 -13.59
CA ASP A 259 -2.60 21.29 -13.38
C ASP A 259 -2.69 21.93 -11.99
N GLY A 260 -1.56 21.95 -11.26
CA GLY A 260 -1.45 22.50 -9.90
C GLY A 260 -1.84 21.50 -8.80
N PHE A 261 -2.27 20.26 -9.14
CA PHE A 261 -2.42 19.17 -8.21
C PHE A 261 -1.19 18.25 -8.29
N HIS A 262 -0.92 17.54 -7.21
CA HIS A 262 0.16 16.56 -7.22
C HIS A 262 -0.26 15.34 -8.03
N HIS A 263 0.58 14.97 -9.00
CA HIS A 263 0.47 13.80 -9.84
C HIS A 263 1.75 12.97 -9.77
N SER A 264 1.60 11.65 -9.70
CA SER A 264 2.70 10.67 -9.67
C SER A 264 2.26 9.37 -10.35
N TYR A 265 3.12 8.38 -10.38
CA TYR A 265 2.83 7.00 -10.77
C TYR A 265 2.01 6.89 -12.08
N PRO A 266 2.52 7.34 -13.22
CA PRO A 266 1.79 7.38 -14.50
C PRO A 266 1.70 5.99 -15.14
N CYS A 267 0.95 5.06 -14.53
CA CYS A 267 0.83 3.69 -15.00
C CYS A 267 0.28 3.63 -16.41
N THR A 268 1.00 2.99 -17.32
CA THR A 268 0.61 2.80 -18.72
C THR A 268 0.24 1.36 -19.01
N LEU A 269 -0.72 1.18 -19.94
CA LEU A 269 -1.10 -0.11 -20.50
C LEU A 269 -1.29 0.05 -22.01
N GLN A 270 -0.55 -0.75 -22.79
CA GLN A 270 -0.83 -0.90 -24.22
C GLN A 270 -1.85 -2.01 -24.44
N ASP A 271 -2.91 -1.71 -25.20
CA ASP A 271 -3.90 -2.68 -25.64
C ASP A 271 -4.22 -2.46 -27.13
N GLY A 272 -3.68 -3.35 -27.97
CA GLY A 272 -3.65 -3.14 -29.41
C GLY A 272 -2.83 -1.90 -29.80
N GLU A 273 -3.47 -1.01 -30.58
CA GLU A 273 -2.87 0.27 -30.99
C GLU A 273 -3.07 1.40 -29.96
N LEU A 274 -3.89 1.16 -28.94
CA LEU A 274 -4.20 2.17 -27.93
C LEU A 274 -3.26 2.07 -26.74
N VAL A 275 -2.88 3.22 -26.22
CA VAL A 275 -2.14 3.34 -24.97
C VAL A 275 -3.02 4.04 -23.95
N TYR A 276 -3.21 3.40 -22.81
CA TYR A 276 -3.92 3.96 -21.67
C TYR A 276 -2.93 4.41 -20.61
N CYS A 277 -3.31 5.45 -19.87
CA CYS A 277 -2.55 5.96 -18.73
C CYS A 277 -3.49 6.23 -17.56
N VAL A 278 -3.09 5.79 -16.37
CA VAL A 278 -3.80 6.06 -15.12
C VAL A 278 -2.81 6.68 -14.14
N PRO A 279 -2.65 8.01 -14.13
CA PRO A 279 -1.80 8.66 -13.15
C PRO A 279 -2.45 8.68 -11.77
N GLU A 280 -1.64 8.57 -10.71
CA GLU A 280 -2.09 8.93 -9.37
C GLU A 280 -2.38 10.43 -9.29
N SER A 281 -3.43 10.78 -8.54
CA SER A 281 -3.70 12.16 -8.15
C SER A 281 -4.12 12.22 -6.69
N THR A 282 -3.56 13.16 -5.94
CA THR A 282 -3.93 13.36 -4.53
C THR A 282 -5.35 13.90 -4.36
N ARG A 283 -6.00 14.34 -5.44
CA ARG A 283 -7.38 14.79 -5.42
C ARG A 283 -8.35 13.63 -5.28
N ARG A 284 -9.28 13.73 -4.32
CA ARG A 284 -10.32 12.70 -4.13
C ARG A 284 -11.19 12.56 -5.40
N GLY A 285 -11.39 11.31 -5.82
CA GLY A 285 -12.20 10.99 -6.99
C GLY A 285 -11.56 11.40 -8.32
N ALA A 286 -10.26 11.67 -8.35
CA ALA A 286 -9.56 12.07 -9.58
C ALA A 286 -8.93 10.89 -10.34
N THR A 287 -9.03 9.65 -9.82
CA THR A 287 -8.49 8.48 -10.54
C THR A 287 -9.32 8.22 -11.79
N LYS A 288 -8.69 8.44 -12.94
CA LYS A 288 -9.30 8.29 -14.27
C LYS A 288 -8.42 7.43 -15.16
N VAL A 289 -9.05 6.66 -16.03
CA VAL A 289 -8.36 6.12 -17.20
C VAL A 289 -8.31 7.20 -18.27
N HIS A 290 -7.11 7.44 -18.80
CA HIS A 290 -6.89 8.33 -19.94
C HIS A 290 -6.40 7.54 -21.12
N ARG A 291 -6.73 7.98 -22.33
CA ARG A 291 -5.99 7.61 -23.54
C ARG A 291 -4.78 8.53 -23.68
N LEU A 292 -3.60 7.93 -23.76
CA LEU A 292 -2.37 8.66 -24.06
C LEU A 292 -2.19 8.73 -25.56
N CYS A 293 -2.31 9.94 -26.11
CA CYS A 293 -2.15 10.19 -27.53
C CYS A 293 -0.66 10.34 -27.92
N SER A 294 -0.31 10.15 -29.18
CA SER A 294 1.07 10.21 -29.67
C SER A 294 1.77 11.57 -29.46
N ASP A 295 0.99 12.65 -29.33
CA ASP A 295 1.48 13.98 -29.02
C ASP A 295 1.70 14.25 -27.51
N GLY A 296 1.36 13.29 -26.65
CA GLY A 296 1.44 13.40 -25.19
C GLY A 296 0.15 13.85 -24.51
N THR A 297 -0.89 14.15 -25.27
CA THR A 297 -2.18 14.55 -24.69
C THR A 297 -2.81 13.38 -23.95
N LEU A 298 -3.24 13.60 -22.69
CA LEU A 298 -4.03 12.69 -21.89
C LEU A 298 -5.52 13.01 -22.05
N VAL A 299 -6.24 12.18 -22.81
CA VAL A 299 -7.70 12.33 -23.02
C VAL A 299 -8.42 11.47 -22.00
N PRO A 300 -9.19 12.04 -21.07
CA PRO A 300 -9.92 11.27 -20.07
C PRO A 300 -11.00 10.39 -20.74
N ILE A 301 -11.09 9.14 -20.30
CA ILE A 301 -12.07 8.15 -20.81
C ILE A 301 -13.17 7.92 -19.79
N CYS A 302 -12.81 7.55 -18.56
CA CYS A 302 -13.78 7.25 -17.50
C CYS A 302 -13.19 7.48 -16.11
N ASP A 303 -14.09 7.71 -15.14
CA ASP A 303 -13.76 7.69 -13.73
C ASP A 303 -13.71 6.23 -13.23
N VAL A 304 -12.72 5.90 -12.39
CA VAL A 304 -12.58 4.53 -11.88
C VAL A 304 -13.26 4.37 -10.52
N ALA A 305 -13.01 5.28 -9.60
CA ALA A 305 -13.55 5.21 -8.23
C ALA A 305 -13.81 6.63 -7.70
N PRO A 306 -14.93 7.27 -8.08
CA PRO A 306 -15.17 8.71 -7.85
C PRO A 306 -15.28 9.12 -6.38
N HIS A 307 -15.39 8.14 -5.47
CA HIS A 307 -15.54 8.41 -4.04
C HIS A 307 -14.31 8.02 -3.20
N ALA A 308 -13.30 7.38 -3.81
CA ALA A 308 -12.10 6.90 -3.14
C ALA A 308 -10.90 7.82 -3.36
N ARG A 309 -9.89 7.71 -2.50
CA ARG A 309 -8.55 8.25 -2.71
C ARG A 309 -7.60 7.09 -2.93
N LEU A 310 -7.21 6.89 -4.18
CA LEU A 310 -6.39 5.76 -4.56
C LEU A 310 -4.95 6.20 -4.79
N ALA A 311 -4.00 5.44 -4.26
CA ALA A 311 -2.59 5.59 -4.53
C ALA A 311 -2.08 4.43 -5.39
N ASP A 312 -1.07 4.71 -6.21
CA ASP A 312 -0.37 3.79 -7.11
C ASP A 312 -1.33 2.96 -7.99
N PRO A 313 -2.31 3.58 -8.69
CA PRO A 313 -3.28 2.85 -9.50
C PRO A 313 -2.58 2.14 -10.66
N THR A 314 -2.59 0.81 -10.63
CA THR A 314 -1.89 -0.05 -11.58
C THR A 314 -2.90 -0.77 -12.47
N LEU A 315 -3.03 -0.29 -13.71
CA LEU A 315 -3.91 -0.86 -14.73
C LEU A 315 -3.22 -2.04 -15.44
N PHE A 316 -3.91 -3.16 -15.59
CA PHE A 316 -3.43 -4.32 -16.34
C PHE A 316 -4.60 -5.13 -16.91
N ARG A 317 -4.30 -6.02 -17.88
CA ARG A 317 -5.27 -6.93 -18.48
C ARG A 317 -4.90 -8.37 -18.17
N TRP A 318 -5.87 -9.16 -17.70
CA TRP A 318 -5.68 -10.58 -17.41
C TRP A 318 -6.95 -11.38 -17.63
N ASN A 319 -6.83 -12.54 -18.31
CA ASN A 319 -7.96 -13.42 -18.63
C ASN A 319 -9.14 -12.71 -19.31
N GLY A 320 -8.85 -11.81 -20.26
CA GLY A 320 -9.85 -11.10 -21.03
C GLY A 320 -10.54 -9.94 -20.30
N ARG A 321 -10.12 -9.60 -19.08
CA ARG A 321 -10.71 -8.56 -18.24
C ARG A 321 -9.67 -7.50 -17.87
N TYR A 322 -10.11 -6.27 -17.70
CA TYR A 322 -9.28 -5.19 -17.15
C TYR A 322 -9.35 -5.21 -15.65
N TRP A 323 -8.21 -4.97 -15.04
CA TRP A 323 -8.00 -4.90 -13.59
C TRP A 323 -7.26 -3.63 -13.24
N LEU A 324 -7.61 -3.04 -12.09
CA LEU A 324 -6.86 -1.94 -11.51
C LEU A 324 -6.53 -2.30 -10.05
N ALA A 325 -5.24 -2.49 -9.79
CA ALA A 325 -4.72 -2.64 -8.43
C ALA A 325 -4.38 -1.27 -7.86
N CYS A 326 -4.66 -1.04 -6.57
CA CYS A 326 -4.39 0.24 -5.93
C CYS A 326 -4.30 0.10 -4.41
N THR A 327 -3.88 1.19 -3.74
CA THR A 327 -3.99 1.36 -2.29
C THR A 327 -5.11 2.35 -1.98
N ASP A 328 -6.05 1.98 -1.12
CA ASP A 328 -7.06 2.90 -0.61
C ASP A 328 -6.49 3.68 0.58
N LEU A 329 -6.25 4.99 0.38
CA LEU A 329 -5.65 5.87 1.38
C LEU A 329 -6.54 6.09 2.62
N ASP A 330 -7.84 5.84 2.51
CA ASP A 330 -8.75 5.93 3.65
C ASP A 330 -8.64 4.71 4.57
N LEU A 331 -8.15 3.58 4.05
CA LEU A 331 -7.85 2.37 4.83
C LEU A 331 -6.44 2.36 5.42
N GLY A 332 -5.49 3.03 4.76
CA GLY A 332 -4.07 3.12 5.17
C GLY A 332 -3.18 3.43 3.99
N GLY A 333 -2.10 4.18 4.20
CA GLY A 333 -1.27 4.68 3.09
C GLY A 333 -0.31 3.65 2.48
N HIS A 334 -0.02 2.52 3.18
CA HIS A 334 1.08 1.64 2.76
C HIS A 334 0.83 0.15 2.93
N ASP A 335 -0.31 -0.26 3.49
CA ASP A 335 -0.49 -1.61 4.01
C ASP A 335 -1.69 -2.36 3.40
N ASN A 336 -2.37 -1.79 2.42
CA ASN A 336 -3.51 -2.45 1.79
C ASN A 336 -3.41 -2.49 0.27
N LEU A 337 -3.94 -3.57 -0.31
CA LEU A 337 -4.13 -3.78 -1.73
C LEU A 337 -5.61 -3.91 -2.03
N CYS A 338 -6.12 -3.05 -2.87
CA CYS A 338 -7.47 -3.07 -3.38
C CYS A 338 -7.47 -3.39 -4.88
N LEU A 339 -8.52 -4.03 -5.36
CA LEU A 339 -8.68 -4.38 -6.77
C LEU A 339 -10.04 -3.88 -7.27
N LEU A 340 -10.05 -3.31 -8.47
CA LEU A 340 -11.25 -3.09 -9.27
C LEU A 340 -11.13 -3.89 -10.57
N HIS A 341 -12.27 -4.19 -11.19
CA HIS A 341 -12.32 -4.90 -12.45
C HIS A 341 -13.41 -4.35 -13.38
N ALA A 342 -13.21 -4.54 -14.68
CA ALA A 342 -14.18 -4.19 -15.69
C ALA A 342 -14.05 -5.13 -16.92
N ALA A 343 -15.13 -5.34 -17.64
CA ALA A 343 -15.08 -6.07 -18.91
C ALA A 343 -14.39 -5.23 -20.00
N GLU A 344 -14.67 -3.93 -20.00
CA GLU A 344 -14.09 -2.94 -20.92
C GLU A 344 -13.31 -1.89 -20.13
N VAL A 345 -12.29 -1.30 -20.73
CA VAL A 345 -11.47 -0.26 -20.10
C VAL A 345 -12.27 1.00 -19.75
N THR A 346 -13.35 1.23 -20.47
CA THR A 346 -14.32 2.32 -20.24
C THR A 346 -15.24 2.07 -19.04
N GLY A 347 -15.17 0.89 -18.42
CA GLY A 347 -16.03 0.47 -17.31
C GLY A 347 -17.35 -0.17 -17.76
N PRO A 348 -18.35 -0.31 -16.86
CA PRO A 348 -18.27 0.14 -15.46
C PRO A 348 -17.18 -0.59 -14.66
N TRP A 349 -16.50 0.14 -13.78
CA TRP A 349 -15.51 -0.40 -12.86
C TRP A 349 -16.18 -0.83 -11.56
N GLU A 350 -16.00 -2.09 -11.21
CA GLU A 350 -16.57 -2.70 -10.02
C GLU A 350 -15.46 -3.09 -9.04
N PRO A 351 -15.64 -2.89 -7.73
CA PRO A 351 -14.67 -3.34 -6.75
C PRO A 351 -14.72 -4.86 -6.64
N HIS A 352 -13.57 -5.46 -6.40
CA HIS A 352 -13.47 -6.86 -6.00
C HIS A 352 -14.33 -7.13 -4.75
N ALA A 353 -14.96 -8.31 -4.66
CA ALA A 353 -15.86 -8.66 -3.55
C ALA A 353 -15.21 -8.53 -2.17
N ARG A 354 -13.89 -8.60 -2.09
CA ARG A 354 -13.07 -8.29 -0.91
C ARG A 354 -12.35 -6.97 -1.12
N TRP A 355 -12.60 -6.00 -0.27
CA TRP A 355 -11.97 -4.69 -0.32
C TRP A 355 -11.40 -4.30 1.06
N PRO A 356 -10.08 -4.29 1.23
CA PRO A 356 -8.98 -4.67 0.35
C PRO A 356 -8.82 -6.20 0.26
N VAL A 357 -8.15 -6.69 -0.78
CA VAL A 357 -7.85 -8.12 -0.97
C VAL A 357 -6.67 -8.61 -0.13
N LYS A 358 -5.77 -7.70 0.27
CA LYS A 358 -4.60 -7.98 1.10
C LYS A 358 -4.33 -6.84 2.07
N VAL A 359 -3.85 -7.17 3.29
CA VAL A 359 -3.29 -6.19 4.23
C VAL A 359 -1.91 -6.66 4.68
N ASP A 360 -0.88 -6.06 4.09
CA ASP A 360 0.52 -6.35 4.44
C ASP A 360 1.43 -5.17 4.06
N ILE A 361 1.98 -4.48 5.04
CA ILE A 361 2.90 -3.36 4.81
C ILE A 361 4.16 -3.75 4.02
N ARG A 362 4.44 -5.06 3.88
CA ARG A 362 5.63 -5.59 3.20
C ARG A 362 5.39 -5.94 1.74
N GLY A 363 4.29 -5.51 1.12
CA GLY A 363 4.05 -5.80 -0.29
C GLY A 363 2.61 -5.63 -0.75
N ALA A 364 1.73 -4.98 0.03
CA ALA A 364 0.36 -4.70 -0.42
C ALA A 364 0.32 -3.53 -1.41
N ARG A 365 0.97 -2.39 -1.10
CA ARG A 365 1.00 -1.21 -1.96
C ARG A 365 1.66 -1.54 -3.30
N CYS A 366 1.10 -1.06 -4.41
CA CYS A 366 1.64 -1.32 -5.75
C CYS A 366 3.05 -0.75 -5.91
N ALA A 367 3.87 -1.40 -6.74
CA ALA A 367 5.28 -1.05 -6.97
C ALA A 367 5.66 -1.13 -8.45
N GLY A 368 4.83 -0.59 -9.33
CA GLY A 368 5.06 -0.61 -10.76
C GLY A 368 4.14 -1.59 -11.52
N MET A 369 4.52 -1.94 -12.72
CA MET A 369 3.68 -2.66 -13.66
C MET A 369 3.47 -4.13 -13.26
N VAL A 370 2.22 -4.60 -13.36
CA VAL A 370 1.90 -6.03 -13.35
C VAL A 370 2.26 -6.60 -14.71
N PHE A 371 2.98 -7.72 -14.74
CA PHE A 371 3.43 -8.35 -15.99
C PHE A 371 3.22 -9.87 -15.96
N SER A 372 3.21 -10.48 -17.14
CA SER A 372 3.02 -11.93 -17.27
C SER A 372 4.13 -12.57 -18.10
N THR A 373 4.48 -13.79 -17.74
CA THR A 373 5.38 -14.63 -18.52
C THR A 373 5.11 -16.10 -18.27
N GLY A 374 5.17 -16.92 -19.30
CA GLY A 374 4.89 -18.36 -19.20
C GLY A 374 3.49 -18.69 -18.65
N GLY A 375 2.49 -17.86 -18.93
CA GLY A 375 1.11 -18.03 -18.41
C GLY A 375 0.94 -17.71 -16.92
N ARG A 376 1.96 -17.15 -16.28
CA ARG A 376 1.96 -16.73 -14.85
C ARG A 376 1.91 -15.21 -14.77
N LEU A 377 1.21 -14.70 -13.78
CA LEU A 377 1.04 -13.26 -13.53
C LEU A 377 1.88 -12.83 -12.33
N PHE A 378 2.62 -11.74 -12.46
CA PHE A 378 3.52 -11.22 -11.41
C PHE A 378 3.15 -9.80 -11.05
N ARG A 379 3.11 -9.53 -9.75
CA ARG A 379 2.80 -8.22 -9.18
C ARG A 379 3.92 -7.75 -8.26
N PRO A 380 4.58 -6.65 -8.60
CA PRO A 380 5.45 -5.95 -7.65
C PRO A 380 4.63 -5.25 -6.57
N GLY A 381 5.08 -5.33 -5.32
CA GLY A 381 4.50 -4.61 -4.18
C GLY A 381 5.58 -3.94 -3.34
N GLN A 382 5.32 -2.75 -2.82
CA GLN A 382 6.27 -2.01 -1.98
C GLN A 382 6.39 -2.64 -0.60
N ASP A 383 7.61 -2.93 -0.14
CA ASP A 383 7.90 -3.18 1.27
C ASP A 383 8.15 -1.82 1.96
N CYS A 384 7.14 -1.37 2.69
CA CYS A 384 7.17 -0.11 3.42
C CYS A 384 7.41 -0.31 4.93
N ALA A 385 7.78 -1.51 5.39
CA ALA A 385 7.92 -1.81 6.81
C ALA A 385 9.01 -0.98 7.49
N ALA A 386 10.18 -0.87 6.88
CA ALA A 386 11.31 -0.10 7.42
C ALA A 386 11.19 1.40 7.13
N THR A 387 10.83 1.77 5.92
CA THR A 387 10.54 3.13 5.44
C THR A 387 9.72 3.01 4.16
N TYR A 388 9.07 4.08 3.72
CA TYR A 388 8.39 4.11 2.43
C TYR A 388 9.32 3.64 1.30
N GLY A 389 8.86 2.69 0.48
CA GLY A 389 9.64 2.19 -0.65
C GLY A 389 11.01 1.59 -0.27
N ALA A 390 11.13 0.90 0.87
CA ALA A 390 12.41 0.32 1.30
C ALA A 390 12.90 -0.81 0.39
N ALA A 391 11.97 -1.55 -0.24
CA ALA A 391 12.26 -2.67 -1.12
C ALA A 391 11.00 -3.00 -1.96
N ILE A 392 11.14 -3.88 -2.94
CA ILE A 392 10.04 -4.41 -3.75
C ILE A 392 9.87 -5.90 -3.45
N ALA A 393 8.69 -6.29 -3.00
CA ALA A 393 8.28 -7.68 -2.88
C ALA A 393 7.61 -8.13 -4.18
N LEU A 394 8.24 -9.04 -4.91
CA LEU A 394 7.68 -9.60 -6.12
C LEU A 394 6.80 -10.79 -5.76
N HIS A 395 5.54 -10.76 -6.15
CA HIS A 395 4.57 -11.81 -5.93
C HIS A 395 4.14 -12.45 -7.24
N GLU A 396 3.87 -13.74 -7.20
CA GLU A 396 3.11 -14.45 -8.23
C GLU A 396 1.63 -14.44 -7.82
N VAL A 397 0.77 -13.92 -8.66
CA VAL A 397 -0.68 -13.98 -8.48
C VAL A 397 -1.18 -15.35 -8.94
N THR A 398 -1.56 -16.20 -7.98
CA THR A 398 -1.97 -17.59 -8.25
C THR A 398 -3.47 -17.73 -8.48
N THR A 399 -4.27 -16.80 -7.95
CA THR A 399 -5.72 -16.73 -8.18
C THR A 399 -6.13 -15.28 -8.33
N LEU A 400 -6.86 -14.98 -9.40
CA LEU A 400 -7.46 -13.66 -9.63
C LEU A 400 -8.81 -13.83 -10.31
N THR A 401 -9.87 -13.65 -9.52
CA THR A 401 -11.25 -13.59 -9.96
C THR A 401 -11.94 -12.39 -9.32
N GLU A 402 -13.16 -12.11 -9.63
CA GLU A 402 -13.95 -11.01 -9.04
C GLU A 402 -14.19 -11.17 -7.53
N THR A 403 -14.06 -12.41 -7.02
CA THR A 403 -14.38 -12.78 -5.63
C THR A 403 -13.21 -13.39 -4.87
N GLU A 404 -12.16 -13.85 -5.57
CA GLU A 404 -11.03 -14.51 -4.95
C GLU A 404 -9.71 -13.95 -5.47
N PHE A 405 -8.79 -13.65 -4.55
CA PHE A 405 -7.44 -13.22 -4.82
C PHE A 405 -6.45 -13.99 -3.94
N ARG A 406 -5.43 -14.57 -4.57
CA ARG A 406 -4.29 -15.20 -3.88
C ARG A 406 -3.00 -14.85 -4.61
N GLU A 407 -1.95 -14.64 -3.84
CA GLU A 407 -0.60 -14.45 -4.35
C GLU A 407 0.43 -15.09 -3.44
N SER A 408 1.58 -15.44 -4.00
CA SER A 408 2.74 -16.01 -3.30
C SER A 408 3.96 -15.12 -3.49
N LEU A 409 4.72 -14.88 -2.43
CA LEU A 409 5.97 -14.15 -2.52
C LEU A 409 7.04 -14.97 -3.26
N ILE A 410 7.62 -14.41 -4.30
CA ILE A 410 8.76 -15.00 -5.03
C ILE A 410 10.08 -14.53 -4.42
N THR A 411 10.27 -13.23 -4.32
CA THR A 411 11.51 -12.64 -3.81
C THR A 411 11.28 -11.22 -3.29
N VAL A 412 12.25 -10.72 -2.54
CA VAL A 412 12.30 -9.30 -2.14
C VAL A 412 13.53 -8.66 -2.77
N LEU A 413 13.29 -7.80 -3.76
CA LEU A 413 14.31 -7.01 -4.42
C LEU A 413 14.69 -5.85 -3.52
N ARG A 414 15.97 -5.75 -3.16
CA ARG A 414 16.50 -4.74 -2.23
C ARG A 414 17.44 -3.81 -2.96
N PRO A 415 17.55 -2.54 -2.51
CA PRO A 415 18.55 -1.64 -3.03
C PRO A 415 19.96 -2.15 -2.71
N ASP A 416 20.91 -1.87 -3.59
CA ASP A 416 22.33 -2.05 -3.29
C ASP A 416 22.76 -1.02 -2.23
N ARG A 417 23.13 -1.51 -1.06
CA ARG A 417 23.54 -0.67 0.06
C ARG A 417 24.87 0.05 -0.13
N THR A 418 25.65 -0.38 -1.12
CA THR A 418 26.93 0.23 -1.48
C THR A 418 26.82 1.16 -2.68
N GLY A 419 25.66 1.14 -3.34
CA GLY A 419 25.34 1.97 -4.49
C GLY A 419 24.94 3.40 -4.14
N PRO A 420 24.65 4.23 -5.14
CA PRO A 420 24.29 5.64 -4.91
C PRO A 420 22.90 5.85 -4.29
N PHE A 421 22.02 4.83 -4.34
CA PHE A 421 20.66 4.88 -3.80
C PHE A 421 20.40 3.71 -2.81
N PRO A 422 21.06 3.72 -1.63
CA PRO A 422 21.07 2.56 -0.73
C PRO A 422 19.83 2.41 0.15
N HIS A 423 18.88 3.36 0.11
CA HIS A 423 17.84 3.46 1.12
C HIS A 423 16.46 2.96 0.66
N GLY A 424 16.28 2.68 -0.65
CA GLY A 424 15.01 2.14 -1.16
C GLY A 424 14.98 1.99 -2.66
N ILE A 425 14.01 1.20 -3.12
CA ILE A 425 13.49 1.08 -4.48
C ILE A 425 11.98 0.86 -4.33
N HIS A 426 11.13 1.52 -5.13
CA HIS A 426 9.69 1.33 -4.97
C HIS A 426 8.91 1.09 -6.25
N THR A 427 9.52 1.26 -7.42
CA THR A 427 8.88 1.01 -8.71
C THR A 427 9.71 0.04 -9.54
N LEU A 428 9.07 -1.01 -10.08
CA LEU A 428 9.65 -2.01 -10.99
C LEU A 428 8.77 -2.13 -12.22
N VAL A 429 9.32 -1.80 -13.37
CA VAL A 429 8.59 -1.83 -14.63
C VAL A 429 9.39 -2.56 -15.68
N HIS A 430 8.78 -3.56 -16.31
CA HIS A 430 9.38 -4.31 -17.42
C HIS A 430 9.06 -3.64 -18.75
N ASP A 431 10.08 -3.35 -19.55
CA ASP A 431 9.97 -2.71 -20.85
C ASP A 431 10.87 -3.43 -21.87
N GLY A 432 10.28 -4.32 -22.65
CA GLY A 432 11.00 -5.10 -23.64
C GLY A 432 12.05 -6.02 -23.05
N ASP A 433 13.30 -5.63 -23.13
CA ASP A 433 14.46 -6.40 -22.68
C ASP A 433 15.13 -5.84 -21.41
N ARG A 434 14.53 -4.79 -20.82
CA ARG A 434 15.05 -4.13 -19.62
C ARG A 434 14.01 -3.94 -18.54
N PHE A 435 14.49 -3.68 -17.33
CA PHE A 435 13.67 -3.16 -16.25
C PHE A 435 14.03 -1.70 -15.97
N TRP A 436 12.99 -0.89 -15.80
CA TRP A 436 13.08 0.42 -15.20
C TRP A 436 12.74 0.34 -13.72
N VAL A 437 13.49 1.09 -12.93
CA VAL A 437 13.35 1.18 -11.49
C VAL A 437 13.56 2.61 -11.04
N ASP A 438 13.19 2.90 -9.81
CA ASP A 438 13.67 4.09 -9.12
C ASP A 438 14.44 3.72 -7.86
N GLY A 439 15.30 4.62 -7.44
CA GLY A 439 16.16 4.41 -6.28
C GLY A 439 16.12 5.59 -5.34
N LYS A 440 16.15 5.31 -4.05
CA LYS A 440 16.07 6.29 -2.97
C LYS A 440 17.37 6.45 -2.22
N ARG A 441 17.73 7.71 -1.95
CA ARG A 441 18.68 8.09 -0.90
C ARG A 441 18.11 9.21 -0.03
N PHE A 442 18.59 9.31 1.19
CA PHE A 442 18.29 10.45 2.03
C PHE A 442 19.35 11.52 1.83
N VAL A 443 18.90 12.76 1.65
CA VAL A 443 19.77 13.94 1.52
C VAL A 443 19.42 14.96 2.58
N LEU A 444 20.40 15.77 2.99
CA LEU A 444 20.17 16.86 3.93
C LEU A 444 19.39 17.98 3.24
N ASP A 445 18.21 18.30 3.75
CA ASP A 445 17.36 19.37 3.23
C ASP A 445 17.69 20.70 3.92
N THR A 446 18.73 21.35 3.42
CA THR A 446 19.18 22.65 3.95
C THR A 446 18.18 23.78 3.71
N ALA A 447 17.40 23.75 2.61
CA ALA A 447 16.37 24.73 2.31
C ALA A 447 15.21 24.62 3.30
N ARG A 448 14.74 23.40 3.57
CA ARG A 448 13.68 23.13 4.56
C ARG A 448 14.11 23.52 5.98
N LEU A 449 15.38 23.26 6.33
CA LEU A 449 15.94 23.69 7.61
C LEU A 449 15.95 25.22 7.71
N TRP A 450 16.39 25.93 6.67
CA TRP A 450 16.40 27.38 6.61
C TRP A 450 15.00 27.98 6.74
N HIS A 451 14.04 27.50 5.96
CA HIS A 451 12.64 27.93 6.06
C HIS A 451 12.04 27.73 7.45
N LYS A 452 12.33 26.61 8.11
CA LYS A 452 11.86 26.37 9.49
C LYS A 452 12.51 27.34 10.47
N LEU A 453 13.80 27.65 10.33
CA LEU A 453 14.50 28.61 11.16
C LEU A 453 13.95 30.03 10.98
N VAL A 454 13.76 30.47 9.74
CA VAL A 454 13.18 31.77 9.41
C VAL A 454 11.76 31.91 9.95
N ASN A 455 10.90 30.92 9.73
CA ASN A 455 9.53 30.94 10.24
C ASN A 455 9.47 30.91 11.78
N ARG A 456 10.42 30.23 12.44
CA ARG A 456 10.52 30.25 13.91
C ARG A 456 10.99 31.59 14.42
N ALA A 457 11.95 32.22 13.75
CA ALA A 457 12.42 33.57 14.07
C ALA A 457 11.29 34.60 13.88
N ALA A 458 10.54 34.55 12.76
CA ALA A 458 9.40 35.41 12.50
C ALA A 458 8.31 35.28 13.58
N ARG A 459 8.00 34.06 14.02
CA ARG A 459 7.02 33.83 15.12
C ARG A 459 7.51 34.32 16.47
N MET A 460 8.82 34.32 16.72
CA MET A 460 9.39 34.87 17.96
C MET A 460 9.35 36.40 17.95
N VAL A 461 9.61 37.03 16.78
CA VAL A 461 9.49 38.49 16.62
C VAL A 461 8.03 38.93 16.80
N SER A 462 7.07 38.27 16.13
CA SER A 462 5.65 38.60 16.26
C SER A 462 5.08 38.41 17.66
N LYS A 463 5.65 37.50 18.47
CA LYS A 463 5.28 37.33 19.88
C LYS A 463 5.91 38.40 20.79
N ALA A 464 7.04 38.95 20.41
CA ALA A 464 7.71 40.03 21.16
C ALA A 464 7.08 41.41 20.89
N GLU A 465 6.34 41.58 19.78
CA GLU A 465 5.62 42.82 19.44
C GLU A 465 4.20 42.88 20.02
N VAL A 466 3.68 41.78 20.58
CA VAL A 466 2.32 41.67 21.14
C VAL A 466 2.35 41.53 22.70
N GLY A 467 3.51 41.48 23.30
CA GLY A 467 3.73 41.48 24.76
C GLY A 467 4.43 42.74 25.22
#